data_75bd1725712c3d32b91e828e31ac9e12
#
_entry.id   75bd1725712c3d32b91e828e31ac9e12
#
_cell.length_a   1.000
_cell.length_b   1.000
_cell.length_c   1.000
_cell.angle_alpha   90.00
_cell.angle_beta   90.00
_cell.angle_gamma   90.00
#
_symmetry.space_group_name_H-M   'P 1'
#
loop_
_entity.id
_entity.type
_entity.pdbx_description
1 polymer ?
#
loop_
_entity_poly.entity_id
_entity_poly.type
_entity_poly.pdbx_seq_one_letter_code
_entity_poly.pdbx_strand_id
1 'polypeptide(L)'
;VPLIVLAYFIYFGIPAAVKAIGFTDFKLTALVAGTISLSMNAGAYMAEIFRAGIQSVDKGQMEAARSLGLSYGKSMRKVILPQAIRTMIPSIINQFIISLKDTSILSVIGFPELTKAGNIIVGNTFKALQVWGIVAVMYMVVIITLSRVAKRIERRINVGKLEAN
;
A
#
# COMPACT_ATOMS: atom_id res chain seq x y z
N VAL A 1 10.97 -7.43 3.74
CA VAL A 1 10.78 -8.81 3.23
C VAL A 1 9.93 -8.74 1.97
N PRO A 2 10.25 -9.48 0.88
CA PRO A 2 9.42 -9.53 -0.32
C PRO A 2 8.01 -10.04 -0.01
N LEU A 3 6.99 -9.41 -0.64
CA LEU A 3 5.58 -9.76 -0.38
C LEU A 3 5.28 -11.25 -0.61
N ILE A 4 5.86 -11.85 -1.65
CA ILE A 4 5.66 -13.29 -1.95
C ILE A 4 6.17 -14.20 -0.84
N VAL A 5 7.33 -13.86 -0.24
CA VAL A 5 7.90 -14.63 0.87
C VAL A 5 7.03 -14.50 2.11
N LEU A 6 6.54 -13.30 2.40
CA LEU A 6 5.62 -13.03 3.50
C LEU A 6 4.30 -13.80 3.31
N ALA A 7 3.76 -13.81 2.09
CA ALA A 7 2.54 -14.55 1.76
C ALA A 7 2.71 -16.06 1.96
N TYR A 8 3.82 -16.65 1.51
CA TYR A 8 4.11 -18.06 1.74
C TYR A 8 4.31 -18.39 3.22
N PHE A 9 5.02 -17.52 3.95
CA PHE A 9 5.22 -17.71 5.38
C PHE A 9 3.89 -17.71 6.14
N ILE A 10 2.98 -16.77 5.84
CA ILE A 10 1.68 -16.67 6.50
C ILE A 10 0.76 -17.82 6.06
N TYR A 11 0.70 -18.13 4.77
CA TYR A 11 -0.24 -19.11 4.25
C TYR A 11 0.15 -20.56 4.54
N PHE A 12 1.44 -20.89 4.46
CA PHE A 12 1.96 -22.25 4.68
C PHE A 12 2.70 -22.39 6.00
N GLY A 13 3.53 -21.40 6.36
CA GLY A 13 4.42 -21.48 7.53
C GLY A 13 3.66 -21.44 8.85
N ILE A 14 2.74 -20.47 9.02
CA ILE A 14 1.97 -20.35 10.26
C ILE A 14 1.10 -21.59 10.51
N PRO A 15 0.29 -22.10 9.55
CA PRO A 15 -0.46 -23.33 9.77
C PRO A 15 0.44 -24.54 10.08
N ALA A 16 1.59 -24.66 9.43
CA ALA A 16 2.54 -25.73 9.71
C ALA A 16 3.09 -25.67 11.15
N ALA A 17 3.46 -24.48 11.63
CA ALA A 17 3.94 -24.26 12.98
C ALA A 17 2.85 -24.55 14.04
N VAL A 18 1.62 -24.07 13.79
CA VAL A 18 0.46 -24.31 14.68
C VAL A 18 0.13 -25.80 14.77
N LYS A 19 0.25 -26.52 13.64
CA LYS A 19 0.05 -27.96 13.57
C LYS A 19 1.09 -28.73 14.39
N ALA A 20 2.35 -28.28 14.35
CA ALA A 20 3.44 -28.90 15.10
C ALA A 20 3.26 -28.81 16.64
N ILE A 21 2.50 -27.84 17.14
CA ILE A 21 2.18 -27.69 18.57
C ILE A 21 0.84 -28.32 18.98
N GLY A 22 0.23 -29.15 18.09
CA GLY A 22 -0.91 -29.98 18.42
C GLY A 22 -2.27 -29.52 17.90
N PHE A 23 -2.38 -28.38 17.23
CA PHE A 23 -3.64 -27.90 16.64
C PHE A 23 -3.75 -28.36 15.17
N THR A 24 -4.23 -29.57 14.96
CA THR A 24 -4.21 -30.26 13.65
C THR A 24 -5.11 -29.62 12.58
N ASP A 25 -6.19 -28.95 12.97
CA ASP A 25 -7.20 -28.43 12.05
C ASP A 25 -7.04 -26.94 11.69
N PHE A 26 -5.97 -26.28 12.18
CA PHE A 26 -5.74 -24.88 11.88
C PHE A 26 -5.37 -24.68 10.39
N LYS A 27 -6.20 -23.90 9.68
CA LYS A 27 -5.99 -23.54 8.27
C LYS A 27 -6.30 -22.07 8.07
N LEU A 28 -5.48 -21.40 7.27
CA LEU A 28 -5.77 -20.05 6.79
C LEU A 28 -6.27 -20.13 5.35
N THR A 29 -7.34 -19.41 5.04
CA THR A 29 -7.76 -19.26 3.64
C THR A 29 -6.79 -18.35 2.90
N ALA A 30 -6.68 -18.53 1.58
CA ALA A 30 -5.85 -17.66 0.74
C ALA A 30 -6.25 -16.18 0.89
N LEU A 31 -7.55 -15.91 1.04
CA LEU A 31 -8.06 -14.56 1.26
C LEU A 31 -7.53 -13.95 2.57
N VAL A 32 -7.62 -14.67 3.68
CA VAL A 32 -7.16 -14.19 4.99
C VAL A 32 -5.64 -14.01 4.98
N ALA A 33 -4.89 -15.03 4.53
CA ALA A 33 -3.43 -14.97 4.48
C ALA A 33 -2.92 -13.85 3.56
N GLY A 34 -3.51 -13.69 2.39
CA GLY A 34 -3.17 -12.64 1.44
C GLY A 34 -3.49 -11.24 1.99
N THR A 35 -4.65 -11.07 2.62
CA THR A 35 -5.03 -9.80 3.26
C THR A 35 -4.06 -9.42 4.38
N ILE A 36 -3.69 -10.36 5.25
CA ILE A 36 -2.71 -10.11 6.31
C ILE A 36 -1.35 -9.73 5.70
N SER A 37 -0.87 -10.51 4.71
CA SER A 37 0.41 -10.26 4.04
C SER A 37 0.46 -8.87 3.41
N LEU A 38 -0.59 -8.50 2.67
CA LEU A 38 -0.69 -7.20 2.00
C LEU A 38 -0.78 -6.06 3.01
N SER A 39 -1.55 -6.23 4.09
CA SER A 39 -1.70 -5.22 5.14
C SER A 39 -0.39 -4.98 5.88
N MET A 40 0.36 -6.04 6.22
CA MET A 40 1.66 -5.91 6.87
C MET A 40 2.67 -5.22 5.94
N ASN A 41 2.71 -5.63 4.67
CA ASN A 41 3.60 -5.02 3.68
C ASN A 41 3.27 -3.54 3.47
N ALA A 42 2.00 -3.22 3.21
CA ALA A 42 1.55 -1.85 3.03
C ALA A 42 1.77 -1.00 4.29
N GLY A 43 1.51 -1.54 5.48
CA GLY A 43 1.75 -0.88 6.77
C GLY A 43 3.20 -0.49 6.97
N ALA A 44 4.15 -1.36 6.59
CA ALA A 44 5.58 -1.05 6.68
C ALA A 44 5.96 0.13 5.77
N TYR A 45 5.49 0.16 4.52
CA TYR A 45 5.71 1.29 3.61
C TYR A 45 5.03 2.57 4.10
N MET A 46 3.80 2.47 4.61
CA MET A 46 3.08 3.63 5.16
C MET A 46 3.81 4.23 6.37
N ALA A 47 4.37 3.40 7.25
CA ALA A 47 5.16 3.87 8.38
C ALA A 47 6.39 4.69 7.91
N GLU A 48 7.06 4.24 6.85
CA GLU A 48 8.20 4.97 6.27
C GLU A 48 7.77 6.27 5.58
N ILE A 49 6.65 6.27 4.86
CA ILE A 49 6.07 7.48 4.26
C ILE A 49 5.75 8.51 5.34
N PHE A 50 5.16 8.10 6.46
CA PHE A 50 4.86 9.00 7.57
C PHE A 50 6.12 9.55 8.22
N ARG A 51 7.12 8.71 8.45
CA ARG A 51 8.42 9.13 8.99
C ARG A 51 9.07 10.15 8.08
N ALA A 52 9.21 9.83 6.80
CA ALA A 52 9.83 10.71 5.80
C ALA A 52 9.08 12.04 5.66
N GLY A 53 7.75 12.01 5.67
CA GLY A 53 6.93 13.21 5.59
C GLY A 53 7.06 14.14 6.79
N ILE A 54 7.15 13.59 8.01
CA ILE A 54 7.39 14.41 9.21
C ILE A 54 8.81 14.98 9.19
N GLN A 55 9.79 14.20 8.78
CA GLN A 55 11.20 14.64 8.71
C GLN A 55 11.47 15.63 7.58
N SER A 56 10.61 15.69 6.56
CA SER A 56 10.75 16.65 5.45
C SER A 56 10.36 18.08 5.81
N VAL A 57 9.68 18.30 6.94
CA VAL A 57 9.36 19.64 7.42
C VAL A 57 10.62 20.26 8.02
N ASP A 58 10.90 21.52 7.61
CA ASP A 58 12.06 22.23 8.10
C ASP A 58 12.08 22.33 9.63
N LYS A 59 13.24 22.06 10.25
CA LYS A 59 13.41 22.07 11.70
C LYS A 59 13.14 23.44 12.32
N GLY A 60 13.42 24.50 11.58
CA GLY A 60 13.16 25.88 11.99
C GLY A 60 11.68 26.14 12.26
N GLN A 61 10.77 25.40 11.60
CA GLN A 61 9.32 25.50 11.90
C GLN A 61 9.00 25.04 13.33
N MET A 62 9.65 23.98 13.78
CA MET A 62 9.51 23.49 15.17
C MET A 62 10.14 24.49 16.15
N GLU A 63 11.32 25.00 15.84
CA GLU A 63 12.05 25.96 16.69
C GLU A 63 11.29 27.28 16.83
N ALA A 64 10.80 27.81 15.72
CA ALA A 64 9.98 29.04 15.71
C ALA A 64 8.67 28.87 16.53
N ALA A 65 7.97 27.75 16.33
CA ALA A 65 6.77 27.47 17.09
C ALA A 65 7.02 27.39 18.60
N ARG A 66 8.15 26.79 18.98
CA ARG A 66 8.55 26.70 20.40
C ARG A 66 9.01 28.04 20.98
N SER A 67 9.68 28.87 20.19
CA SER A 67 10.06 30.24 20.60
C SER A 67 8.85 31.13 20.86
N LEU A 68 7.72 30.84 20.18
CA LEU A 68 6.42 31.47 20.46
C LEU A 68 5.68 30.89 21.67
N GLY A 69 6.33 30.04 22.48
CA GLY A 69 5.77 29.47 23.70
C GLY A 69 4.87 28.23 23.51
N LEU A 70 4.79 27.67 22.29
CA LEU A 70 4.05 26.43 22.08
C LEU A 70 4.82 25.24 22.67
N SER A 71 4.11 24.36 23.41
CA SER A 71 4.68 23.08 23.81
C SER A 71 4.95 22.20 22.60
N TYR A 72 5.90 21.22 22.71
CA TYR A 72 6.24 20.30 21.61
C TYR A 72 5.01 19.65 20.96
N GLY A 73 4.09 19.13 21.76
CA GLY A 73 2.87 18.49 21.23
C GLY A 73 1.95 19.47 20.48
N LYS A 74 1.83 20.73 20.96
CA LYS A 74 1.07 21.76 20.26
C LYS A 74 1.75 22.19 18.97
N SER A 75 3.07 22.34 18.97
CA SER A 75 3.88 22.65 17.78
C SER A 75 3.76 21.52 16.75
N MET A 76 3.91 20.28 17.17
CA MET A 76 3.74 19.11 16.31
C MET A 76 2.35 19.11 15.65
N ARG A 77 1.27 19.23 16.45
CA ARG A 77 -0.09 19.11 15.96
C ARG A 77 -0.54 20.30 15.09
N LYS A 78 -0.12 21.52 15.45
CA LYS A 78 -0.63 22.74 14.79
C LYS A 78 0.27 23.24 13.66
N VAL A 79 1.57 22.93 13.68
CA VAL A 79 2.54 23.46 12.72
C VAL A 79 3.12 22.35 11.85
N ILE A 80 3.67 21.31 12.45
CA ILE A 80 4.43 20.27 11.71
C ILE A 80 3.49 19.31 10.97
N LEU A 81 2.54 18.68 11.67
CA LEU A 81 1.67 17.67 11.07
C LEU A 81 0.85 18.17 9.88
N PRO A 82 0.25 19.39 9.89
CA PRO A 82 -0.47 19.87 8.72
C PRO A 82 0.40 20.02 7.47
N GLN A 83 1.66 20.43 7.64
CA GLN A 83 2.63 20.51 6.55
C GLN A 83 3.06 19.13 6.09
N ALA A 84 3.45 18.26 7.03
CA ALA A 84 3.85 16.89 6.76
C ALA A 84 2.77 16.09 6.01
N ILE A 85 1.50 16.17 6.45
CA ILE A 85 0.38 15.49 5.79
C ILE A 85 0.26 15.89 4.32
N ARG A 86 0.34 17.19 4.03
CA ARG A 86 0.30 17.67 2.63
C ARG A 86 1.42 17.09 1.78
N THR A 87 2.62 16.96 2.34
CA THR A 87 3.78 16.36 1.65
C THR A 87 3.64 14.85 1.47
N MET A 88 3.01 14.15 2.43
CA MET A 88 2.81 12.71 2.39
C MET A 88 1.71 12.23 1.43
N ILE A 89 0.67 13.03 1.20
CA ILE A 89 -0.51 12.61 0.40
C ILE A 89 -0.13 12.01 -0.96
N PRO A 90 0.76 12.61 -1.78
CA PRO A 90 1.17 12.02 -3.05
C PRO A 90 1.77 10.62 -2.90
N SER A 91 2.63 10.45 -1.89
CA SER A 91 3.29 9.17 -1.61
C SER A 91 2.29 8.11 -1.13
N ILE A 92 1.32 8.49 -0.28
CA ILE A 92 0.24 7.61 0.18
C ILE A 92 -0.59 7.11 -1.00
N ILE A 93 -0.99 8.02 -1.91
CA ILE A 93 -1.77 7.65 -3.09
C ILE A 93 -0.97 6.73 -4.02
N ASN A 94 0.32 7.01 -4.22
CA ASN A 94 1.19 6.16 -5.02
C ASN A 94 1.34 4.76 -4.39
N GLN A 95 1.51 4.68 -3.06
CA GLN A 95 1.59 3.41 -2.33
C GLN A 95 0.30 2.60 -2.49
N PHE A 96 -0.86 3.23 -2.49
CA PHE A 96 -2.13 2.55 -2.76
C PHE A 96 -2.17 1.92 -4.16
N ILE A 97 -1.68 2.63 -5.19
CA ILE A 97 -1.59 2.11 -6.56
C ILE A 97 -0.61 0.94 -6.65
N ILE A 98 0.53 1.02 -5.92
CA ILE A 98 1.51 -0.08 -5.83
C ILE A 98 0.87 -1.29 -5.18
N SER A 99 0.23 -1.13 -4.02
CA SER A 99 -0.44 -2.23 -3.30
C SER A 99 -1.50 -2.92 -4.15
N LEU A 100 -2.23 -2.17 -4.99
CA LEU A 100 -3.21 -2.75 -5.90
C LEU A 100 -2.55 -3.65 -6.96
N LYS A 101 -1.37 -3.28 -7.49
CA LYS A 101 -0.61 -4.15 -8.40
C LYS A 101 -0.05 -5.36 -7.68
N ASP A 102 0.39 -5.18 -6.45
CA ASP A 102 0.99 -6.23 -5.64
C ASP A 102 0.00 -7.35 -5.30
N THR A 103 -1.32 -7.10 -5.34
CA THR A 103 -2.32 -8.17 -5.20
C THR A 103 -2.13 -9.28 -6.22
N SER A 104 -1.63 -8.97 -7.43
CA SER A 104 -1.36 -9.97 -8.48
C SER A 104 -0.36 -11.03 -8.05
N ILE A 105 0.63 -10.67 -7.22
CA ILE A 105 1.63 -11.58 -6.66
C ILE A 105 0.95 -12.64 -5.77
N LEU A 106 -0.12 -12.27 -5.07
CA LEU A 106 -0.84 -13.16 -4.16
C LEU A 106 -1.67 -14.23 -4.89
N SER A 107 -1.80 -14.14 -6.22
CA SER A 107 -2.45 -15.18 -7.04
C SER A 107 -1.79 -16.55 -6.86
N VAL A 108 -0.49 -16.59 -6.52
CA VAL A 108 0.30 -17.82 -6.30
C VAL A 108 -0.20 -18.64 -5.11
N ILE A 109 -0.75 -18.00 -4.09
CA ILE A 109 -1.37 -18.68 -2.94
C ILE A 109 -2.88 -18.92 -3.15
N GLY A 110 -3.40 -18.55 -4.33
CA GLY A 110 -4.83 -18.69 -4.65
C GLY A 110 -5.70 -17.51 -4.19
N PHE A 111 -5.10 -16.35 -3.87
CA PHE A 111 -5.85 -15.13 -3.54
C PHE A 111 -6.82 -14.77 -4.68
N PRO A 112 -8.12 -14.52 -4.40
CA PRO A 112 -9.12 -14.25 -5.42
C PRO A 112 -8.98 -12.82 -5.97
N GLU A 113 -8.25 -12.68 -7.07
CA GLU A 113 -8.01 -11.42 -7.77
C GLU A 113 -7.92 -11.65 -9.29
N LEU A 114 -7.67 -10.59 -10.07
CA LEU A 114 -7.73 -10.62 -11.55
C LEU A 114 -6.75 -11.62 -12.17
N THR A 115 -5.50 -11.70 -11.71
CA THR A 115 -4.50 -12.65 -12.21
C THR A 115 -4.90 -14.09 -11.93
N LYS A 116 -5.48 -14.35 -10.73
CA LYS A 116 -6.02 -15.67 -10.41
C LYS A 116 -7.17 -16.07 -11.33
N ALA A 117 -8.08 -15.13 -11.63
CA ALA A 117 -9.16 -15.36 -12.60
C ALA A 117 -8.59 -15.69 -13.99
N GLY A 118 -7.58 -14.93 -14.44
CA GLY A 118 -6.85 -15.21 -15.68
C GLY A 118 -6.23 -16.62 -15.69
N ASN A 119 -5.56 -17.04 -14.62
CA ASN A 119 -4.98 -18.38 -14.49
C ASN A 119 -6.04 -19.47 -14.67
N ILE A 120 -7.22 -19.33 -14.04
CA ILE A 120 -8.30 -20.29 -14.14
C ILE A 120 -8.80 -20.40 -15.59
N ILE A 121 -9.00 -19.25 -16.27
CA ILE A 121 -9.47 -19.23 -17.67
C ILE A 121 -8.44 -19.85 -18.59
N VAL A 122 -7.15 -19.55 -18.42
CA VAL A 122 -6.06 -20.16 -19.22
C VAL A 122 -6.03 -21.68 -19.00
N GLY A 123 -6.15 -22.14 -17.75
CA GLY A 123 -6.17 -23.58 -17.44
C GLY A 123 -7.32 -24.32 -18.10
N ASN A 124 -8.48 -23.66 -18.28
CA ASN A 124 -9.64 -24.28 -18.92
C ASN A 124 -9.68 -24.15 -20.45
N THR A 125 -9.05 -23.10 -21.02
CA THR A 125 -9.19 -22.78 -22.45
C THR A 125 -7.91 -22.94 -23.25
N PHE A 126 -6.76 -23.01 -22.59
CA PHE A 126 -5.42 -23.03 -23.20
C PHE A 126 -5.09 -21.80 -24.08
N LYS A 127 -5.88 -20.71 -23.97
CA LYS A 127 -5.74 -19.48 -24.75
C LYS A 127 -4.90 -18.42 -23.99
N ALA A 128 -3.65 -18.77 -23.66
CA ALA A 128 -2.81 -17.93 -22.80
C ALA A 128 -2.60 -16.51 -23.35
N LEU A 129 -2.27 -16.36 -24.65
CA LEU A 129 -1.99 -15.04 -25.23
C LEU A 129 -3.20 -14.10 -25.15
N GLN A 130 -4.39 -14.61 -25.48
CA GLN A 130 -5.60 -13.80 -25.45
C GLN A 130 -5.97 -13.39 -24.03
N VAL A 131 -5.94 -14.33 -23.10
CA VAL A 131 -6.32 -14.09 -21.70
C VAL A 131 -5.35 -13.12 -21.03
N TRP A 132 -4.03 -13.34 -21.17
CA TRP A 132 -3.04 -12.43 -20.58
C TRP A 132 -3.06 -11.04 -21.24
N GLY A 133 -3.36 -10.96 -22.52
CA GLY A 133 -3.58 -9.68 -23.21
C GLY A 133 -4.75 -8.91 -22.58
N ILE A 134 -5.89 -9.58 -22.33
CA ILE A 134 -7.06 -8.96 -21.70
C ILE A 134 -6.74 -8.53 -20.26
N VAL A 135 -6.12 -9.40 -19.47
CA VAL A 135 -5.72 -9.10 -18.08
C VAL A 135 -4.79 -7.89 -18.03
N ALA A 136 -3.80 -7.82 -18.93
CA ALA A 136 -2.88 -6.68 -19.02
C ALA A 136 -3.62 -5.38 -19.34
N VAL A 137 -4.55 -5.39 -20.30
CA VAL A 137 -5.38 -4.23 -20.64
C VAL A 137 -6.25 -3.81 -19.44
N MET A 138 -6.86 -4.75 -18.73
CA MET A 138 -7.68 -4.44 -17.56
C MET A 138 -6.85 -3.77 -16.45
N TYR A 139 -5.67 -4.31 -16.12
CA TYR A 139 -4.74 -3.66 -15.18
C TYR A 139 -4.32 -2.28 -15.66
N MET A 140 -3.99 -2.13 -16.93
CA MET A 140 -3.59 -0.85 -17.52
C MET A 140 -4.70 0.20 -17.38
N VAL A 141 -5.94 -0.14 -17.68
CA VAL A 141 -7.09 0.77 -17.56
C VAL A 141 -7.28 1.21 -16.11
N VAL A 142 -7.28 0.27 -15.15
CA VAL A 142 -7.44 0.58 -13.73
C VAL A 142 -6.29 1.46 -13.23
N ILE A 143 -5.04 1.09 -13.51
CA ILE A 143 -3.86 1.82 -13.02
C ILE A 143 -3.78 3.22 -13.64
N ILE A 144 -4.04 3.37 -14.95
CA ILE A 144 -4.04 4.69 -15.60
C ILE A 144 -5.14 5.58 -15.01
N THR A 145 -6.33 5.03 -14.78
CA THR A 145 -7.46 5.78 -14.22
C THR A 145 -7.12 6.26 -12.81
N LEU A 146 -6.64 5.37 -11.94
CA LEU A 146 -6.22 5.73 -10.58
C LEU A 146 -5.07 6.74 -10.59
N SER A 147 -4.07 6.58 -11.46
CA SER A 147 -2.95 7.51 -11.58
C SER A 147 -3.39 8.90 -12.05
N ARG A 148 -4.38 8.99 -12.93
CA ARG A 148 -4.95 10.28 -13.35
C ARG A 148 -5.73 10.96 -12.23
N VAL A 149 -6.50 10.20 -11.45
CA VAL A 149 -7.20 10.71 -10.26
C VAL A 149 -6.18 11.20 -9.23
N ALA A 150 -5.14 10.40 -8.95
CA ALA A 150 -4.04 10.75 -8.07
C ALA A 150 -3.41 12.10 -8.42
N LYS A 151 -2.99 12.25 -9.68
CA LYS A 151 -2.41 13.51 -10.18
C LYS A 151 -3.34 14.72 -10.07
N ARG A 152 -4.65 14.53 -10.21
CA ARG A 152 -5.62 15.63 -9.99
C ARG A 152 -5.67 16.06 -8.53
N ILE A 153 -5.64 15.10 -7.60
CA ILE A 153 -5.61 15.37 -6.15
C ILE A 153 -4.32 16.10 -5.78
N GLU A 154 -3.16 15.61 -6.26
CA GLU A 154 -1.85 16.23 -6.04
C GLU A 154 -1.81 17.69 -6.50
N ARG A 155 -2.32 17.97 -7.70
CA ARG A 155 -2.37 19.34 -8.25
C ARG A 155 -3.21 20.26 -7.36
N ARG A 156 -4.37 19.84 -6.87
CA ARG A 156 -5.21 20.64 -5.98
C ARG A 156 -4.51 20.97 -4.66
N ILE A 157 -3.74 20.03 -4.11
CA ILE A 157 -2.99 20.22 -2.86
C ILE A 157 -1.82 21.19 -3.07
N ASN A 158 -1.13 21.11 -4.23
CA ASN A 158 0.03 21.96 -4.53
C ASN A 158 -0.36 23.38 -4.93
N VAL A 159 -1.49 23.61 -5.57
CA VAL A 159 -2.00 24.97 -5.89
C VAL A 159 -2.21 25.77 -4.61
N GLY A 160 -2.71 25.18 -3.53
CA GLY A 160 -2.80 25.83 -2.22
C GLY A 160 -1.45 26.21 -1.57
N LYS A 161 -0.31 25.77 -2.14
CA LYS A 161 1.04 26.22 -1.74
C LYS A 161 1.44 27.53 -2.42
N LEU A 162 0.98 27.79 -3.64
CA LEU A 162 1.33 28.97 -4.43
C LEU A 162 0.52 30.20 -4.02
N GLU A 163 -0.67 29.99 -3.44
CA GLU A 163 -1.52 31.08 -2.93
C GLU A 163 -1.23 31.46 -1.47
N ALA A 164 -0.37 30.70 -0.77
CA ALA A 164 -0.02 30.93 0.64
C ALA A 164 1.38 31.56 0.83
N ASN A 165 2.10 31.86 -0.25
CA ASN A 165 3.37 32.61 -0.30
C ASN A 165 3.16 33.94 -1.01
#